data_0487f489a4188aa6b1b8549ed3fda8ac
#
_entry.id   0487f489a4188aa6b1b8549ed3fda8ac
#
_cell.length_a   1.000
_cell.length_b   1.000
_cell.length_c   1.000
_cell.angle_alpha   90.00
_cell.angle_beta   90.00
_cell.angle_gamma   90.00
#
_symmetry.space_group_name_H-M   'P 1'
#
loop_
_entity.id
_entity.type
_entity.pdbx_description
1 polymer ?
#
loop_
_entity_poly.entity_id
_entity_poly.type
_entity_poly.pdbx_seq_one_letter_code
_entity_poly.pdbx_strand_id
1 'polypeptide(L)'
;MSQKLNIALFAHSIVSDWNHGNAHFLRGLMRELVRMGHTVRCYEELSSWSLTNLMKQEGERAIEAIDSFRRAYPELDICFCKSRDDDFPRFLEEELKETHIVLLHEWNDPQVVNKVLALKKKLGFIALFHDSHHRAHTRAGEILKFHLHLVDGVLAFGEAIRRIYVDGFGINRAWTFHEAADVEQFHPLQRRKEIDVVWIGNWGDDERSAELDEFLIQPAQTLPELRVVVHGVRYPDLALQKLVNANIEYRGYLPNLFSPQIYAESVVSLHIPRREYSNGLAGIPTIRVFEALACGIPLVCSPWVDQENLFRPGEDYLVVQDGVEMTEQLRHLRRDGKARYQLAENGLQTIRERHTCAHRAQQLMEICQEISR
;
A
#
# COMPACT_ATOMS: atom_id res chain seq x y z
N MET A 1 4.05 -23.58 21.78
CA MET A 1 4.44 -23.34 20.37
C MET A 1 3.13 -23.23 19.57
N SER A 2 2.91 -22.15 18.85
CA SER A 2 1.72 -22.05 17.98
C SER A 2 1.81 -23.10 16.88
N GLN A 3 0.69 -23.69 16.51
CA GLN A 3 0.61 -24.66 15.42
C GLN A 3 1.11 -24.01 14.13
N LYS A 4 1.97 -24.71 13.38
CA LYS A 4 2.38 -24.28 12.04
C LYS A 4 1.17 -24.34 11.10
N LEU A 5 0.90 -23.26 10.38
CA LEU A 5 -0.21 -23.14 9.44
C LEU A 5 0.30 -23.04 8.00
N ASN A 6 -0.48 -23.54 7.06
CA ASN A 6 -0.31 -23.30 5.63
C ASN A 6 -1.28 -22.19 5.20
N ILE A 7 -0.74 -21.11 4.67
CA ILE A 7 -1.48 -19.89 4.32
C ILE A 7 -1.33 -19.64 2.82
N ALA A 8 -2.45 -19.52 2.14
CA ALA A 8 -2.52 -19.13 0.73
C ALA A 8 -2.94 -17.68 0.62
N LEU A 9 -2.19 -16.87 -0.10
CA LEU A 9 -2.51 -15.49 -0.42
C LEU A 9 -2.82 -15.38 -1.91
N PHE A 10 -4.00 -14.92 -2.28
CA PHE A 10 -4.31 -14.54 -3.65
C PHE A 10 -4.18 -13.03 -3.77
N ALA A 11 -3.13 -12.56 -4.43
CA ALA A 11 -2.84 -11.15 -4.63
C ALA A 11 -2.94 -10.75 -6.10
N HIS A 12 -3.30 -9.51 -6.33
CA HIS A 12 -3.28 -8.94 -7.69
C HIS A 12 -1.89 -8.97 -8.30
N SER A 13 -0.88 -8.54 -7.53
CA SER A 13 0.52 -8.65 -7.87
C SER A 13 1.40 -8.47 -6.64
N ILE A 14 2.39 -9.33 -6.50
CA ILE A 14 3.44 -9.27 -5.49
C ILE A 14 4.79 -8.97 -6.15
N VAL A 15 5.03 -9.57 -7.31
CA VAL A 15 6.28 -9.41 -8.05
C VAL A 15 6.39 -8.01 -8.63
N SER A 16 5.30 -7.49 -9.18
CA SER A 16 5.23 -6.13 -9.70
C SER A 16 4.52 -5.19 -8.73
N ASP A 17 5.10 -4.02 -8.50
CA ASP A 17 4.47 -2.91 -7.77
C ASP A 17 4.09 -1.74 -8.70
N TRP A 18 4.09 -1.96 -10.02
CA TRP A 18 3.66 -0.96 -10.97
C TRP A 18 2.20 -0.58 -10.73
N ASN A 19 1.97 0.67 -10.37
CA ASN A 19 0.67 1.21 -9.92
C ASN A 19 0.00 0.41 -8.79
N HIS A 20 0.80 -0.27 -7.96
CA HIS A 20 0.33 -1.13 -6.87
C HIS A 20 1.15 -0.92 -5.60
N GLY A 21 0.89 0.20 -4.90
CA GLY A 21 1.61 0.56 -3.67
C GLY A 21 1.50 -0.48 -2.55
N ASN A 22 0.35 -1.17 -2.46
CA ASN A 22 0.09 -2.16 -1.41
C ASN A 22 0.94 -3.44 -1.53
N ALA A 23 1.65 -3.64 -2.66
CA ALA A 23 2.60 -4.75 -2.79
C ALA A 23 3.64 -4.74 -1.65
N HIS A 24 4.09 -3.56 -1.21
CA HIS A 24 4.97 -3.40 -0.05
C HIS A 24 4.40 -4.08 1.20
N PHE A 25 3.18 -3.72 1.58
CA PHE A 25 2.53 -4.28 2.76
C PHE A 25 2.34 -5.79 2.66
N LEU A 26 1.87 -6.30 1.51
CA LEU A 26 1.64 -7.73 1.31
C LEU A 26 2.95 -8.53 1.36
N ARG A 27 4.04 -8.01 0.80
CA ARG A 27 5.39 -8.59 0.89
C ARG A 27 5.85 -8.69 2.34
N GLY A 28 5.75 -7.59 3.08
CA GLY A 28 6.13 -7.54 4.49
C GLY A 28 5.25 -8.44 5.36
N LEU A 29 3.93 -8.49 5.14
CA LEU A 29 3.03 -9.40 5.84
C LEU A 29 3.41 -10.86 5.62
N MET A 30 3.66 -11.27 4.37
CA MET A 30 4.09 -12.63 4.05
C MET A 30 5.42 -12.98 4.73
N ARG A 31 6.42 -12.07 4.69
CA ARG A 31 7.71 -12.23 5.36
C ARG A 31 7.53 -12.50 6.86
N GLU A 32 6.72 -11.71 7.54
CA GLU A 32 6.50 -11.87 8.97
C GLU A 32 5.76 -13.18 9.31
N LEU A 33 4.79 -13.58 8.50
CA LEU A 33 4.13 -14.89 8.68
C LEU A 33 5.12 -16.05 8.50
N VAL A 34 6.04 -15.96 7.53
CA VAL A 34 7.13 -16.97 7.36
C VAL A 34 8.05 -16.97 8.59
N ARG A 35 8.42 -15.79 9.14
CA ARG A 35 9.21 -15.67 10.37
C ARG A 35 8.53 -16.25 11.61
N MET A 36 7.21 -16.18 11.66
CA MET A 36 6.41 -16.83 12.71
C MET A 36 6.38 -18.36 12.58
N GLY A 37 6.97 -18.93 11.51
CA GLY A 37 7.08 -20.36 11.28
C GLY A 37 5.97 -20.96 10.41
N HIS A 38 5.10 -20.12 9.83
CA HIS A 38 4.06 -20.57 8.91
C HIS A 38 4.62 -20.83 7.50
N THR A 39 3.94 -21.67 6.74
CA THR A 39 4.19 -21.82 5.30
C THR A 39 3.25 -20.85 4.57
N VAL A 40 3.80 -19.95 3.77
CA VAL A 40 3.02 -18.93 3.05
C VAL A 40 3.33 -19.01 1.57
N ARG A 41 2.29 -19.22 0.74
CA ARG A 41 2.40 -19.18 -0.72
C ARG A 41 1.45 -18.15 -1.28
N CYS A 42 1.99 -17.30 -2.17
CA CYS A 42 1.18 -16.34 -2.91
C CYS A 42 0.88 -16.86 -4.31
N TYR A 43 -0.39 -16.76 -4.71
CA TYR A 43 -0.86 -17.04 -6.06
C TYR A 43 -1.08 -15.72 -6.79
N GLU A 44 -0.39 -15.53 -7.90
CA GLU A 44 -0.46 -14.34 -8.74
C GLU A 44 -0.80 -14.74 -10.18
N GLU A 45 -1.74 -14.03 -10.80
CA GLU A 45 -2.04 -14.23 -12.23
C GLU A 45 -0.82 -13.85 -13.09
N LEU A 46 -0.36 -14.78 -13.92
CA LEU A 46 0.82 -14.59 -14.78
C LEU A 46 0.69 -13.36 -15.69
N SER A 47 -0.52 -13.04 -16.14
CA SER A 47 -0.84 -11.87 -16.94
C SER A 47 -1.49 -10.75 -16.10
N SER A 48 -1.10 -10.60 -14.83
CA SER A 48 -1.62 -9.56 -13.97
C SER A 48 -1.45 -8.17 -14.61
N TRP A 49 -2.43 -7.30 -14.40
CA TRP A 49 -2.41 -5.96 -14.99
C TRP A 49 -1.15 -5.18 -14.62
N SER A 50 -0.70 -5.28 -13.37
CA SER A 50 0.51 -4.62 -12.88
C SER A 50 1.76 -5.13 -13.61
N LEU A 51 1.96 -6.45 -13.68
CA LEU A 51 3.12 -7.04 -14.34
C LEU A 51 3.13 -6.75 -15.86
N THR A 52 1.97 -6.86 -16.50
CA THR A 52 1.83 -6.58 -17.94
C THR A 52 2.19 -5.13 -18.27
N ASN A 53 1.74 -4.17 -17.47
CA ASN A 53 2.05 -2.76 -17.70
C ASN A 53 3.50 -2.42 -17.33
N LEU A 54 4.07 -3.05 -16.29
CA LEU A 54 5.48 -2.94 -15.97
C LEU A 54 6.34 -3.34 -17.18
N MET A 55 6.09 -4.53 -17.74
CA MET A 55 6.83 -5.03 -18.90
C MET A 55 6.67 -4.12 -20.12
N LYS A 56 5.45 -3.63 -20.35
CA LYS A 56 5.14 -2.75 -21.49
C LYS A 56 5.82 -1.37 -21.38
N GLN A 57 5.87 -0.80 -20.17
CA GLN A 57 6.37 0.56 -19.95
C GLN A 57 7.88 0.58 -19.77
N GLU A 58 8.46 -0.38 -19.05
CA GLU A 58 9.86 -0.37 -18.63
C GLU A 58 10.75 -1.29 -19.50
N GLY A 59 10.16 -2.19 -20.31
CA GLY A 59 10.94 -3.09 -21.16
C GLY A 59 11.98 -3.90 -20.36
N GLU A 60 13.26 -3.77 -20.72
CA GLU A 60 14.34 -4.50 -20.03
C GLU A 60 14.48 -4.14 -18.54
N ARG A 61 14.16 -2.89 -18.14
CA ARG A 61 14.22 -2.47 -16.74
C ARG A 61 13.17 -3.21 -15.88
N ALA A 62 12.11 -3.72 -16.49
CA ALA A 62 11.14 -4.56 -15.77
C ALA A 62 11.81 -5.83 -15.23
N ILE A 63 12.74 -6.42 -15.96
CA ILE A 63 13.51 -7.60 -15.54
C ILE A 63 14.35 -7.26 -14.30
N GLU A 64 15.03 -6.10 -14.31
CA GLU A 64 15.81 -5.64 -13.16
C GLU A 64 14.94 -5.41 -11.91
N ALA A 65 13.73 -4.88 -12.08
CA ALA A 65 12.78 -4.69 -10.98
C ALA A 65 12.34 -6.04 -10.38
N ILE A 66 12.01 -7.02 -11.24
CA ILE A 66 11.63 -8.38 -10.83
C ILE A 66 12.79 -9.10 -10.12
N ASP A 67 14.01 -9.01 -10.65
CA ASP A 67 15.19 -9.61 -10.04
C ASP A 67 15.55 -8.94 -8.71
N SER A 68 15.35 -7.63 -8.61
CA SER A 68 15.53 -6.91 -7.35
C SER A 68 14.53 -7.36 -6.29
N PHE A 69 13.26 -7.56 -6.67
CA PHE A 69 12.26 -8.16 -5.79
C PHE A 69 12.70 -9.54 -5.30
N ARG A 70 13.11 -10.43 -6.19
CA ARG A 70 13.56 -11.80 -5.83
C ARG A 70 14.77 -11.78 -4.89
N ARG A 71 15.69 -10.84 -5.06
CA ARG A 71 16.85 -10.67 -4.16
C ARG A 71 16.46 -10.12 -2.79
N ALA A 72 15.48 -9.22 -2.75
CA ALA A 72 15.04 -8.60 -1.50
C ALA A 72 14.13 -9.51 -0.66
N TYR A 73 13.42 -10.44 -1.32
CA TYR A 73 12.46 -11.35 -0.70
C TYR A 73 12.68 -12.80 -1.15
N PRO A 74 13.87 -13.38 -0.88
CA PRO A 74 14.19 -14.75 -1.32
C PRO A 74 13.35 -15.81 -0.61
N GLU A 75 12.75 -15.47 0.54
CA GLU A 75 11.91 -16.36 1.35
C GLU A 75 10.46 -16.45 0.87
N LEU A 76 10.02 -15.57 -0.04
CA LEU A 76 8.62 -15.57 -0.49
C LEU A 76 8.41 -16.60 -1.60
N ASP A 77 7.47 -17.51 -1.37
CA ASP A 77 7.04 -18.51 -2.34
C ASP A 77 5.90 -17.95 -3.20
N ILE A 78 6.19 -17.69 -4.48
CA ILE A 78 5.24 -17.11 -5.45
C ILE A 78 4.92 -18.15 -6.53
N CYS A 79 3.66 -18.52 -6.62
CA CYS A 79 3.13 -19.41 -7.63
C CYS A 79 2.35 -18.59 -8.68
N PHE A 80 2.87 -18.56 -9.91
CA PHE A 80 2.12 -17.98 -11.02
C PHE A 80 1.06 -18.95 -11.52
N CYS A 81 -0.15 -18.45 -11.68
CA CYS A 81 -1.28 -19.21 -12.19
C CYS A 81 -1.86 -18.56 -13.45
N LYS A 82 -2.65 -19.33 -14.18
CA LYS A 82 -3.42 -18.89 -15.35
C LYS A 82 -4.89 -19.18 -15.10
N SER A 83 -5.60 -18.19 -14.61
CA SER A 83 -6.99 -18.32 -14.16
C SER A 83 -7.98 -18.65 -15.29
N ARG A 84 -7.57 -18.47 -16.56
CA ARG A 84 -8.38 -18.73 -17.75
C ARG A 84 -8.19 -20.14 -18.34
N ASP A 85 -7.23 -20.90 -17.84
CA ASP A 85 -7.02 -22.28 -18.31
C ASP A 85 -8.14 -23.19 -17.80
N ASP A 86 -8.55 -24.15 -18.62
CA ASP A 86 -9.62 -25.09 -18.28
C ASP A 86 -9.27 -25.95 -17.04
N ASP A 87 -7.99 -26.23 -16.80
CA ASP A 87 -7.48 -26.97 -15.66
C ASP A 87 -7.38 -26.15 -14.36
N PHE A 88 -7.65 -24.84 -14.40
CA PHE A 88 -7.51 -23.98 -13.22
C PHE A 88 -8.31 -24.44 -11.99
N PRO A 89 -9.55 -24.93 -12.10
CA PRO A 89 -10.27 -25.47 -10.94
C PRO A 89 -9.58 -26.67 -10.29
N ARG A 90 -9.01 -27.57 -11.09
CA ARG A 90 -8.24 -28.72 -10.61
C ARG A 90 -6.94 -28.27 -9.96
N PHE A 91 -6.22 -27.34 -10.57
CA PHE A 91 -5.03 -26.73 -9.99
C PHE A 91 -5.33 -26.14 -8.59
N LEU A 92 -6.40 -25.34 -8.46
CA LEU A 92 -6.80 -24.77 -7.16
C LEU A 92 -7.09 -25.85 -6.11
N GLU A 93 -7.78 -26.92 -6.50
CA GLU A 93 -8.11 -28.00 -5.57
C GLU A 93 -6.86 -28.72 -5.06
N GLU A 94 -5.89 -28.96 -5.93
CA GLU A 94 -4.62 -29.60 -5.56
C GLU A 94 -3.75 -28.69 -4.68
N GLU A 95 -3.62 -27.41 -5.05
CA GLU A 95 -2.81 -26.44 -4.32
C GLU A 95 -3.36 -26.09 -2.92
N LEU A 96 -4.68 -26.04 -2.78
CA LEU A 96 -5.33 -25.62 -1.53
C LEU A 96 -5.68 -26.80 -0.59
N LYS A 97 -5.40 -28.02 -0.96
CA LYS A 97 -5.80 -29.23 -0.23
C LYS A 97 -5.32 -29.28 1.23
N GLU A 98 -4.15 -28.71 1.53
CA GLU A 98 -3.59 -28.67 2.89
C GLU A 98 -3.56 -27.24 3.47
N THR A 99 -4.28 -26.32 2.84
CA THR A 99 -4.34 -24.92 3.25
C THR A 99 -5.26 -24.75 4.47
N HIS A 100 -4.81 -23.99 5.46
CA HIS A 100 -5.58 -23.67 6.66
C HIS A 100 -6.26 -22.30 6.55
N ILE A 101 -5.58 -21.34 5.93
CA ILE A 101 -6.05 -19.95 5.78
C ILE A 101 -5.87 -19.52 4.34
N VAL A 102 -6.88 -18.88 3.78
CA VAL A 102 -6.84 -18.25 2.46
C VAL A 102 -7.13 -16.76 2.62
N LEU A 103 -6.19 -15.91 2.20
CA LEU A 103 -6.36 -14.47 2.10
C LEU A 103 -6.67 -14.10 0.65
N LEU A 104 -7.78 -13.42 0.42
CA LEU A 104 -8.28 -13.04 -0.90
C LEU A 104 -8.24 -11.53 -1.03
N HIS A 105 -7.23 -11.01 -1.73
CA HIS A 105 -7.10 -9.57 -1.94
C HIS A 105 -8.13 -9.04 -2.96
N GLU A 106 -8.75 -7.92 -2.68
CA GLU A 106 -9.88 -7.34 -3.41
C GLU A 106 -9.58 -6.93 -4.87
N TRP A 107 -8.29 -6.80 -5.25
CA TRP A 107 -7.88 -6.52 -6.63
C TRP A 107 -7.80 -7.74 -7.53
N ASN A 108 -8.07 -8.94 -7.02
CA ASN A 108 -8.20 -10.13 -7.87
C ASN A 108 -9.46 -10.07 -8.74
N ASP A 109 -9.46 -10.81 -9.84
CA ASP A 109 -10.66 -11.03 -10.61
C ASP A 109 -11.72 -11.74 -9.73
N PRO A 110 -12.96 -11.23 -9.65
CA PRO A 110 -14.05 -11.88 -8.91
C PRO A 110 -14.24 -13.36 -9.30
N GLN A 111 -14.00 -13.74 -10.56
CA GLN A 111 -14.12 -15.13 -10.99
C GLN A 111 -13.06 -16.03 -10.30
N VAL A 112 -11.84 -15.54 -10.11
CA VAL A 112 -10.78 -16.27 -9.40
C VAL A 112 -11.19 -16.46 -7.94
N VAL A 113 -11.55 -15.37 -7.26
CA VAL A 113 -11.96 -15.40 -5.85
C VAL A 113 -13.15 -16.32 -5.65
N ASN A 114 -14.17 -16.25 -6.51
CA ASN A 114 -15.38 -17.08 -6.39
C ASN A 114 -15.09 -18.57 -6.64
N LYS A 115 -14.16 -18.92 -7.54
CA LYS A 115 -13.69 -20.30 -7.74
C LYS A 115 -12.98 -20.83 -6.48
N VAL A 116 -12.13 -20.03 -5.86
CA VAL A 116 -11.47 -20.38 -4.59
C VAL A 116 -12.49 -20.59 -3.48
N LEU A 117 -13.43 -19.66 -3.31
CA LEU A 117 -14.49 -19.75 -2.30
C LEU A 117 -15.41 -20.96 -2.48
N ALA A 118 -15.64 -21.40 -3.71
CA ALA A 118 -16.43 -22.60 -3.99
C ALA A 118 -15.78 -23.89 -3.41
N LEU A 119 -14.46 -23.91 -3.26
CA LEU A 119 -13.72 -25.04 -2.67
C LEU A 119 -13.73 -25.03 -1.13
N LYS A 120 -14.09 -23.93 -0.49
CA LYS A 120 -14.00 -23.75 0.96
C LYS A 120 -14.72 -24.86 1.73
N LYS A 121 -15.97 -25.16 1.37
CA LYS A 121 -16.74 -26.22 2.05
C LYS A 121 -16.09 -27.59 1.92
N LYS A 122 -15.46 -27.89 0.78
CA LYS A 122 -14.80 -29.17 0.52
C LYS A 122 -13.47 -29.30 1.25
N LEU A 123 -12.68 -28.23 1.29
CA LEU A 123 -11.30 -28.23 1.78
C LEU A 123 -11.18 -27.77 3.24
N GLY A 124 -12.16 -27.05 3.78
CA GLY A 124 -12.25 -26.69 5.19
C GLY A 124 -11.36 -25.53 5.66
N PHE A 125 -10.81 -24.73 4.77
CA PHE A 125 -9.96 -23.58 5.12
C PHE A 125 -10.79 -22.38 5.61
N ILE A 126 -10.17 -21.52 6.42
CA ILE A 126 -10.67 -20.18 6.76
C ILE A 126 -10.41 -19.28 5.56
N ALA A 127 -11.44 -18.56 5.09
CA ALA A 127 -11.35 -17.62 4.01
C ALA A 127 -11.56 -16.19 4.51
N LEU A 128 -10.56 -15.31 4.33
CA LEU A 128 -10.62 -13.89 4.67
C LEU A 128 -10.51 -13.04 3.40
N PHE A 129 -11.44 -12.10 3.23
CA PHE A 129 -11.39 -11.12 2.16
C PHE A 129 -10.65 -9.88 2.64
N HIS A 130 -9.60 -9.47 1.93
CA HIS A 130 -8.76 -8.33 2.28
C HIS A 130 -9.03 -7.16 1.34
N ASP A 131 -9.62 -6.10 1.88
CA ASP A 131 -9.90 -4.84 1.16
C ASP A 131 -8.93 -3.75 1.60
N SER A 132 -8.16 -3.23 0.67
CA SER A 132 -7.16 -2.18 0.85
C SER A 132 -7.42 -0.95 -0.03
N HIS A 133 -8.66 -0.73 -0.50
CA HIS A 133 -9.00 0.36 -1.40
C HIS A 133 -10.37 0.98 -1.10
N HIS A 134 -10.66 2.15 -1.67
CA HIS A 134 -11.93 2.86 -1.46
C HIS A 134 -13.10 2.29 -2.28
N ARG A 135 -12.93 1.19 -3.06
CA ARG A 135 -13.97 0.67 -3.97
C ARG A 135 -15.25 0.22 -3.25
N ALA A 136 -15.15 -0.28 -2.02
CA ALA A 136 -16.34 -0.60 -1.24
C ALA A 136 -17.24 0.63 -1.04
N HIS A 137 -16.65 1.82 -0.97
CA HIS A 137 -17.36 3.11 -0.91
C HIS A 137 -17.80 3.61 -2.29
N THR A 138 -16.87 3.67 -3.26
CA THR A 138 -17.09 4.37 -4.53
C THR A 138 -17.68 3.51 -5.62
N ARG A 139 -17.49 2.18 -5.55
CA ARG A 139 -17.89 1.21 -6.58
C ARG A 139 -18.41 -0.08 -5.94
N ALA A 140 -19.33 0.06 -5.00
CA ALA A 140 -19.92 -1.06 -4.25
C ALA A 140 -20.35 -2.23 -5.14
N GLY A 141 -20.92 -1.94 -6.34
CA GLY A 141 -21.32 -2.96 -7.31
C GLY A 141 -20.17 -3.83 -7.83
N GLU A 142 -18.90 -3.37 -7.78
CA GLU A 142 -17.75 -4.20 -8.13
C GLU A 142 -17.42 -5.18 -7.00
N ILE A 143 -17.52 -4.72 -5.77
CA ILE A 143 -17.28 -5.54 -4.57
C ILE A 143 -18.37 -6.61 -4.41
N LEU A 144 -19.62 -6.29 -4.74
CA LEU A 144 -20.72 -7.24 -4.67
C LEU A 144 -20.67 -8.37 -5.72
N LYS A 145 -19.72 -8.33 -6.67
CA LYS A 145 -19.46 -9.45 -7.57
C LYS A 145 -18.72 -10.61 -6.87
N PHE A 146 -18.05 -10.34 -5.74
CA PHE A 146 -17.45 -11.38 -4.91
C PHE A 146 -18.53 -12.09 -4.09
N HIS A 147 -18.41 -13.40 -3.92
CA HIS A 147 -19.34 -14.19 -3.11
C HIS A 147 -19.01 -14.02 -1.61
N LEU A 148 -19.13 -12.80 -1.08
CA LEU A 148 -18.74 -12.43 0.27
C LEU A 148 -19.51 -13.19 1.36
N HIS A 149 -20.67 -13.75 1.06
CA HIS A 149 -21.41 -14.62 1.97
C HIS A 149 -20.70 -15.96 2.25
N LEU A 150 -19.65 -16.30 1.51
CA LEU A 150 -18.85 -17.50 1.71
C LEU A 150 -17.57 -17.24 2.52
N VAL A 151 -17.16 -16.00 2.75
CA VAL A 151 -15.98 -15.70 3.57
C VAL A 151 -16.29 -15.84 5.05
N ASP A 152 -15.27 -16.13 5.86
CA ASP A 152 -15.39 -16.15 7.32
C ASP A 152 -15.32 -14.73 7.92
N GLY A 153 -14.78 -13.79 7.15
CA GLY A 153 -14.76 -12.38 7.50
C GLY A 153 -13.98 -11.51 6.53
N VAL A 154 -13.99 -10.22 6.81
CA VAL A 154 -13.36 -9.18 6.00
C VAL A 154 -12.29 -8.46 6.82
N LEU A 155 -11.12 -8.28 6.22
CA LEU A 155 -10.03 -7.45 6.69
C LEU A 155 -10.09 -6.12 5.95
N ALA A 156 -10.61 -5.09 6.58
CA ALA A 156 -10.80 -3.76 5.99
C ALA A 156 -9.67 -2.82 6.44
N PHE A 157 -9.02 -2.12 5.53
CA PHE A 157 -7.85 -1.29 5.84
C PHE A 157 -8.17 0.05 6.55
N GLY A 158 -9.36 0.18 7.11
CA GLY A 158 -9.79 1.29 7.95
C GLY A 158 -11.20 1.10 8.48
N GLU A 159 -11.50 1.74 9.61
CA GLU A 159 -12.79 1.63 10.29
C GLU A 159 -13.96 2.10 9.39
N ALA A 160 -13.75 3.13 8.57
CA ALA A 160 -14.77 3.60 7.63
C ALA A 160 -15.16 2.51 6.62
N ILE A 161 -14.19 1.76 6.09
CA ILE A 161 -14.44 0.62 5.19
C ILE A 161 -15.08 -0.54 5.96
N ARG A 162 -14.58 -0.86 7.15
CA ARG A 162 -15.18 -1.92 7.99
C ARG A 162 -16.68 -1.70 8.20
N ARG A 163 -17.08 -0.46 8.49
CA ARG A 163 -18.51 -0.09 8.65
C ARG A 163 -19.31 -0.32 7.37
N ILE A 164 -18.75 -0.03 6.21
CA ILE A 164 -19.44 -0.30 4.94
C ILE A 164 -19.73 -1.80 4.80
N TYR A 165 -18.78 -2.67 5.15
CA TYR A 165 -19.01 -4.12 5.13
C TYR A 165 -20.06 -4.56 6.12
N VAL A 166 -20.05 -4.05 7.34
CA VAL A 166 -21.01 -4.42 8.39
C VAL A 166 -22.40 -3.83 8.10
N ASP A 167 -22.48 -2.51 7.93
CA ASP A 167 -23.75 -1.78 7.87
C ASP A 167 -24.35 -1.80 6.46
N GLY A 168 -23.50 -1.78 5.42
CA GLY A 168 -23.91 -1.73 4.01
C GLY A 168 -24.08 -3.10 3.36
N PHE A 169 -23.13 -4.01 3.58
CA PHE A 169 -23.14 -5.33 2.93
C PHE A 169 -23.64 -6.46 3.85
N GLY A 170 -23.92 -6.18 5.13
CA GLY A 170 -24.42 -7.16 6.08
C GLY A 170 -23.40 -8.24 6.48
N ILE A 171 -22.11 -7.94 6.40
CA ILE A 171 -21.03 -8.85 6.80
C ILE A 171 -20.78 -8.71 8.30
N ASN A 172 -21.22 -9.67 9.10
CA ASN A 172 -21.14 -9.61 10.56
C ASN A 172 -19.71 -9.69 11.13
N ARG A 173 -18.78 -10.34 10.42
CA ARG A 173 -17.37 -10.48 10.82
C ARG A 173 -16.51 -9.64 9.92
N ALA A 174 -16.14 -8.45 10.40
CA ALA A 174 -15.19 -7.56 9.72
C ALA A 174 -14.31 -6.88 10.78
N TRP A 175 -13.00 -6.86 10.52
CA TRP A 175 -12.00 -6.25 11.38
C TRP A 175 -11.32 -5.11 10.66
N THR A 176 -10.98 -4.05 11.38
CA THR A 176 -10.08 -3.03 10.89
C THR A 176 -8.67 -3.62 10.85
N PHE A 177 -8.08 -3.64 9.67
CA PHE A 177 -6.79 -4.23 9.38
C PHE A 177 -5.99 -3.28 8.50
N HIS A 178 -5.34 -2.31 9.16
CA HIS A 178 -4.57 -1.27 8.48
C HIS A 178 -3.37 -1.83 7.74
N GLU A 179 -2.90 -1.10 6.74
CA GLU A 179 -1.58 -1.30 6.17
C GLU A 179 -0.50 -1.06 7.23
N ALA A 180 0.72 -1.40 6.92
CA ALA A 180 1.87 -1.25 7.80
C ALA A 180 3.17 -1.22 7.00
N ALA A 181 4.27 -0.83 7.64
CA ALA A 181 5.59 -0.82 7.03
C ALA A 181 6.31 -2.16 7.18
N ASP A 182 6.92 -2.65 6.11
CA ASP A 182 7.98 -3.65 6.16
C ASP A 182 9.29 -2.96 6.54
N VAL A 183 9.58 -2.92 7.85
CA VAL A 183 10.73 -2.19 8.41
C VAL A 183 12.08 -2.82 8.08
N GLU A 184 12.12 -3.99 7.48
CA GLU A 184 13.35 -4.59 6.93
C GLU A 184 13.76 -3.92 5.62
N GLN A 185 12.79 -3.50 4.81
CA GLN A 185 13.02 -2.82 3.54
C GLN A 185 12.95 -1.30 3.69
N PHE A 186 12.02 -0.83 4.53
CA PHE A 186 11.76 0.59 4.74
C PHE A 186 12.29 1.00 6.12
N HIS A 187 13.52 1.47 6.13
CA HIS A 187 14.21 1.97 7.32
C HIS A 187 15.11 3.14 6.95
N PRO A 188 15.55 3.93 7.93
CA PRO A 188 16.43 5.06 7.67
C PRO A 188 17.77 4.61 7.04
N LEU A 189 18.13 5.25 5.94
CA LEU A 189 19.41 5.09 5.26
C LEU A 189 20.22 6.36 5.36
N GLN A 190 21.54 6.23 5.46
CA GLN A 190 22.44 7.39 5.43
C GLN A 190 22.80 7.72 3.99
N ARG A 191 22.26 8.83 3.48
CA ARG A 191 22.53 9.37 2.15
C ARG A 191 22.71 10.88 2.22
N ARG A 192 23.46 11.42 1.25
CA ARG A 192 23.52 12.88 1.04
C ARG A 192 22.16 13.38 0.59
N LYS A 193 21.69 14.48 1.20
CA LYS A 193 20.45 15.13 0.75
C LYS A 193 20.69 15.87 -0.56
N GLU A 194 20.02 15.43 -1.62
CA GLU A 194 20.13 15.98 -2.97
C GLU A 194 18.79 16.51 -3.49
N ILE A 195 17.68 16.15 -2.84
CA ILE A 195 16.32 16.49 -3.18
C ILE A 195 15.72 17.27 -2.01
N ASP A 196 15.16 18.45 -2.28
CA ASP A 196 14.50 19.21 -1.20
C ASP A 196 13.12 18.63 -0.89
N VAL A 197 12.34 18.30 -1.94
CA VAL A 197 10.98 17.76 -1.78
C VAL A 197 10.77 16.59 -2.71
N VAL A 198 10.25 15.48 -2.20
CA VAL A 198 9.87 14.32 -3.02
C VAL A 198 8.38 14.04 -2.91
N TRP A 199 7.77 13.72 -4.05
CA TRP A 199 6.45 13.14 -4.16
C TRP A 199 6.55 11.78 -4.85
N ILE A 200 6.08 10.70 -4.17
CA ILE A 200 6.01 9.36 -4.74
C ILE A 200 4.54 8.97 -4.82
N GLY A 201 3.97 9.03 -6.02
CA GLY A 201 2.56 8.71 -6.25
C GLY A 201 2.16 8.89 -7.70
N ASN A 202 1.04 8.26 -8.06
CA ASN A 202 0.45 8.40 -9.39
C ASN A 202 -0.27 9.73 -9.51
N TRP A 203 -0.54 10.20 -10.74
CA TRP A 203 -1.34 11.41 -10.93
C TRP A 203 -2.72 11.30 -10.29
N GLY A 204 -3.36 10.13 -10.41
CA GLY A 204 -4.62 9.83 -9.74
C GLY A 204 -5.85 10.36 -10.47
N ASP A 205 -5.69 10.69 -11.75
CA ASP A 205 -6.77 11.19 -12.62
C ASP A 205 -7.53 12.37 -11.93
N ASP A 206 -8.85 12.44 -12.04
CA ASP A 206 -9.67 13.51 -11.41
C ASP A 206 -9.75 13.42 -9.87
N GLU A 207 -9.35 12.28 -9.30
CA GLU A 207 -9.44 12.03 -7.86
C GLU A 207 -8.41 12.82 -7.04
N ARG A 208 -7.40 13.44 -7.70
CA ARG A 208 -6.28 14.13 -7.02
C ARG A 208 -5.67 15.28 -7.81
N SER A 209 -6.13 15.56 -9.01
CA SER A 209 -5.49 16.55 -9.89
C SER A 209 -5.48 17.97 -9.30
N ALA A 210 -6.58 18.39 -8.66
CA ALA A 210 -6.67 19.70 -8.01
C ALA A 210 -5.76 19.79 -6.79
N GLU A 211 -5.70 18.75 -5.99
CA GLU A 211 -4.86 18.68 -4.80
C GLU A 211 -3.36 18.68 -5.18
N LEU A 212 -2.97 18.02 -6.28
CA LEU A 212 -1.60 18.10 -6.79
C LEU A 212 -1.25 19.48 -7.33
N ASP A 213 -2.20 20.16 -7.96
CA ASP A 213 -2.00 21.57 -8.38
C ASP A 213 -1.75 22.47 -7.15
N GLU A 214 -2.55 22.33 -6.10
CA GLU A 214 -2.49 23.17 -4.90
C GLU A 214 -1.30 22.84 -4.00
N PHE A 215 -1.06 21.55 -3.69
CA PHE A 215 -0.11 21.14 -2.67
C PHE A 215 1.28 20.72 -3.20
N LEU A 216 1.46 20.59 -4.52
CA LEU A 216 2.73 20.26 -5.13
C LEU A 216 3.20 21.31 -6.13
N ILE A 217 2.35 21.66 -7.12
CA ILE A 217 2.76 22.51 -8.23
C ILE A 217 2.88 23.97 -7.81
N GLN A 218 1.88 24.55 -7.14
CA GLN A 218 1.92 25.94 -6.67
C GLN A 218 3.06 26.20 -5.68
N PRO A 219 3.32 25.34 -4.66
CA PRO A 219 4.49 25.49 -3.80
C PRO A 219 5.83 25.44 -4.56
N ALA A 220 5.98 24.54 -5.55
CA ALA A 220 7.18 24.47 -6.37
C ALA A 220 7.40 25.74 -7.21
N GLN A 221 6.33 26.29 -7.77
CA GLN A 221 6.38 27.58 -8.50
C GLN A 221 6.74 28.76 -7.58
N THR A 222 6.27 28.74 -6.34
CA THR A 222 6.51 29.79 -5.35
C THR A 222 7.93 29.72 -4.76
N LEU A 223 8.52 28.53 -4.76
CA LEU A 223 9.87 28.25 -4.23
C LEU A 223 10.77 27.65 -5.33
N PRO A 224 11.09 28.43 -6.38
CA PRO A 224 11.83 27.93 -7.54
C PRO A 224 13.26 27.47 -7.22
N GLU A 225 13.78 27.82 -6.05
CA GLU A 225 15.07 27.37 -5.55
C GLU A 225 15.04 25.92 -4.97
N LEU A 226 13.85 25.33 -4.77
CA LEU A 226 13.72 23.97 -4.30
C LEU A 226 13.91 22.99 -5.46
N ARG A 227 14.70 21.96 -5.23
CA ARG A 227 14.72 20.78 -6.10
C ARG A 227 13.59 19.85 -5.73
N VAL A 228 12.54 19.86 -6.54
CA VAL A 228 11.36 19.02 -6.37
C VAL A 228 11.41 17.85 -7.35
N VAL A 229 11.28 16.63 -6.84
CA VAL A 229 11.32 15.39 -7.63
C VAL A 229 10.01 14.62 -7.47
N VAL A 230 9.52 14.10 -8.57
CA VAL A 230 8.29 13.31 -8.64
C VAL A 230 8.57 11.94 -9.23
N HIS A 231 8.12 10.90 -8.54
CA HIS A 231 8.07 9.53 -9.03
C HIS A 231 6.64 9.03 -9.09
N GLY A 232 6.31 8.31 -10.15
CA GLY A 232 5.01 7.66 -10.29
C GLY A 232 4.70 7.31 -11.74
N VAL A 233 3.54 6.71 -11.95
CA VAL A 233 3.08 6.27 -13.27
C VAL A 233 1.75 6.93 -13.61
N ARG A 234 1.30 6.78 -14.87
CA ARG A 234 0.01 7.29 -15.34
C ARG A 234 -0.13 8.81 -15.25
N TYR A 235 0.93 9.53 -15.59
CA TYR A 235 0.91 10.98 -15.74
C TYR A 235 0.47 11.32 -17.17
N PRO A 236 -0.69 11.98 -17.38
CA PRO A 236 -1.10 12.43 -18.71
C PRO A 236 -0.21 13.59 -19.19
N ASP A 237 -0.16 13.83 -20.49
CA ASP A 237 0.71 14.85 -21.10
C ASP A 237 0.50 16.24 -20.47
N LEU A 238 -0.74 16.62 -20.17
CA LEU A 238 -1.05 17.88 -19.51
C LEU A 238 -0.42 17.97 -18.11
N ALA A 239 -0.42 16.85 -17.36
CA ALA A 239 0.23 16.79 -16.06
C ALA A 239 1.76 16.95 -16.20
N LEU A 240 2.37 16.26 -17.17
CA LEU A 240 3.80 16.40 -17.44
C LEU A 240 4.18 17.83 -17.81
N GLN A 241 3.37 18.52 -18.63
CA GLN A 241 3.58 19.93 -18.93
C GLN A 241 3.51 20.83 -17.69
N LYS A 242 2.56 20.57 -16.78
CA LYS A 242 2.47 21.30 -15.52
C LYS A 242 3.72 21.12 -14.65
N LEU A 243 4.25 19.89 -14.55
CA LEU A 243 5.47 19.61 -13.82
C LEU A 243 6.67 20.37 -14.42
N VAL A 244 6.82 20.35 -15.75
CA VAL A 244 7.89 21.08 -16.45
C VAL A 244 7.79 22.59 -16.20
N ASN A 245 6.57 23.15 -16.30
CA ASN A 245 6.34 24.59 -16.08
C ASN A 245 6.61 25.03 -14.62
N ALA A 246 6.53 24.10 -13.68
CA ALA A 246 6.84 24.32 -12.26
C ALA A 246 8.29 23.93 -11.90
N ASN A 247 9.15 23.64 -12.88
CA ASN A 247 10.53 23.19 -12.69
C ASN A 247 10.63 21.93 -11.80
N ILE A 248 9.65 21.04 -11.88
CA ILE A 248 9.60 19.77 -11.15
C ILE A 248 10.22 18.66 -12.00
N GLU A 249 11.19 17.94 -11.46
CA GLU A 249 11.85 16.81 -12.11
C GLU A 249 10.97 15.55 -12.03
N TYR A 250 10.40 15.10 -13.15
CA TYR A 250 9.65 13.86 -13.23
C TYR A 250 10.57 12.70 -13.62
N ARG A 251 10.63 11.67 -12.80
CA ARG A 251 11.51 10.50 -12.98
C ARG A 251 10.79 9.21 -13.33
N GLY A 252 9.46 9.24 -13.52
CA GLY A 252 8.68 8.08 -13.91
C GLY A 252 8.55 7.01 -12.83
N TYR A 253 8.44 5.77 -13.26
CA TYR A 253 8.29 4.61 -12.38
C TYR A 253 9.48 4.47 -11.41
N LEU A 254 9.15 4.20 -10.16
CA LEU A 254 10.10 3.86 -9.11
C LEU A 254 9.66 2.51 -8.51
N PRO A 255 10.45 1.44 -8.68
CA PRO A 255 10.20 0.21 -7.94
C PRO A 255 10.17 0.49 -6.44
N ASN A 256 9.19 -0.02 -5.74
CA ASN A 256 8.93 0.25 -4.32
C ASN A 256 10.16 0.03 -3.44
N LEU A 257 10.95 -1.00 -3.77
CA LEU A 257 12.19 -1.34 -3.08
C LEU A 257 13.25 -0.23 -3.08
N PHE A 258 13.18 0.70 -4.02
CA PHE A 258 14.12 1.83 -4.12
C PHE A 258 13.58 3.11 -3.50
N SER A 259 12.33 3.10 -3.02
CA SER A 259 11.77 4.27 -2.31
C SER A 259 12.58 4.67 -1.07
N PRO A 260 13.14 3.74 -0.25
CA PRO A 260 13.97 4.12 0.89
C PRO A 260 15.21 4.95 0.52
N GLN A 261 15.85 4.66 -0.63
CA GLN A 261 16.99 5.46 -1.11
C GLN A 261 16.55 6.87 -1.47
N ILE A 262 15.42 7.01 -2.17
CA ILE A 262 14.88 8.30 -2.57
C ILE A 262 14.44 9.11 -1.34
N TYR A 263 13.79 8.50 -0.35
CA TYR A 263 13.47 9.15 0.92
C TYR A 263 14.76 9.59 1.66
N ALA A 264 15.78 8.74 1.68
CA ALA A 264 17.06 9.07 2.31
C ALA A 264 17.79 10.23 1.62
N GLU A 265 17.65 10.39 0.31
CA GLU A 265 18.21 11.49 -0.48
C GLU A 265 17.37 12.77 -0.41
N SER A 266 16.16 12.71 0.15
CA SER A 266 15.21 13.82 0.20
C SER A 266 15.13 14.47 1.59
N VAL A 267 14.85 15.77 1.63
CA VAL A 267 14.68 16.55 2.88
C VAL A 267 13.29 16.37 3.45
N VAL A 268 12.26 16.42 2.59
CA VAL A 268 10.84 16.32 2.95
C VAL A 268 10.10 15.45 1.94
N SER A 269 9.18 14.62 2.40
CA SER A 269 8.21 13.92 1.56
C SER A 269 6.83 14.54 1.69
N LEU A 270 6.06 14.49 0.61
CA LEU A 270 4.65 14.89 0.61
C LEU A 270 3.71 13.69 0.67
N HIS A 271 2.58 13.88 1.34
CA HIS A 271 1.44 12.97 1.26
C HIS A 271 0.21 13.76 0.80
N ILE A 272 -0.24 13.45 -0.40
CA ILE A 272 -1.43 14.06 -1.01
C ILE A 272 -2.37 12.91 -1.34
N PRO A 273 -3.30 12.52 -0.43
CA PRO A 273 -4.22 11.42 -0.65
C PRO A 273 -5.23 11.72 -1.76
N ARG A 274 -5.92 10.69 -2.23
CA ARG A 274 -7.08 10.86 -3.10
C ARG A 274 -8.22 11.48 -2.31
N ARG A 275 -9.07 12.24 -3.00
CA ARG A 275 -10.21 12.95 -2.39
C ARG A 275 -11.15 12.05 -1.60
N GLU A 276 -11.30 10.80 -2.03
CA GLU A 276 -12.10 9.80 -1.32
C GLU A 276 -11.61 9.55 0.11
N TYR A 277 -10.28 9.56 0.32
CA TYR A 277 -9.69 9.38 1.66
C TYR A 277 -9.73 10.64 2.51
N SER A 278 -9.79 11.81 1.90
CA SER A 278 -9.93 13.08 2.64
C SER A 278 -11.38 13.37 3.03
N ASN A 279 -12.34 13.05 2.17
CA ASN A 279 -13.74 13.47 2.33
C ASN A 279 -14.69 12.34 2.74
N GLY A 280 -14.57 11.15 2.14
CA GLY A 280 -15.54 10.07 2.32
C GLY A 280 -15.08 8.98 3.29
N LEU A 281 -13.81 8.72 3.37
CA LEU A 281 -13.19 7.66 4.15
C LEU A 281 -12.15 8.23 5.11
N ALA A 282 -12.53 9.26 5.85
CA ALA A 282 -11.65 9.94 6.77
C ALA A 282 -11.05 8.96 7.79
N GLY A 283 -9.78 9.17 8.12
CA GLY A 283 -9.04 8.35 9.09
C GLY A 283 -8.20 7.24 8.48
N ILE A 284 -8.29 6.98 7.18
CA ILE A 284 -7.51 5.93 6.52
C ILE A 284 -6.22 6.50 5.94
N PRO A 285 -5.03 6.15 6.47
CA PRO A 285 -3.75 6.50 5.86
C PRO A 285 -3.49 5.62 4.65
N THR A 286 -2.87 6.18 3.62
CA THR A 286 -2.36 5.35 2.53
C THR A 286 -1.00 4.75 2.89
N ILE A 287 -0.58 3.73 2.16
CA ILE A 287 0.72 3.07 2.36
C ILE A 287 1.91 4.05 2.40
N ARG A 288 1.82 5.20 1.72
CA ARG A 288 2.88 6.21 1.67
C ARG A 288 3.20 6.84 3.02
N VAL A 289 2.22 6.95 3.91
CA VAL A 289 2.45 7.41 5.28
C VAL A 289 3.35 6.43 6.01
N PHE A 290 3.02 5.14 5.95
CA PHE A 290 3.82 4.09 6.60
C PHE A 290 5.24 4.00 6.04
N GLU A 291 5.40 4.08 4.72
CA GLU A 291 6.70 4.04 4.03
C GLU A 291 7.59 5.22 4.43
N ALA A 292 7.08 6.44 4.33
CA ALA A 292 7.84 7.64 4.60
C ALA A 292 8.27 7.71 6.07
N LEU A 293 7.35 7.47 7.01
CA LEU A 293 7.65 7.50 8.43
C LEU A 293 8.62 6.37 8.84
N ALA A 294 8.50 5.18 8.24
CA ALA A 294 9.44 4.08 8.47
C ALA A 294 10.86 4.41 7.99
N CYS A 295 10.99 5.20 6.93
CA CYS A 295 12.28 5.67 6.43
C CYS A 295 12.85 6.86 7.20
N GLY A 296 12.13 7.38 8.20
CA GLY A 296 12.58 8.52 9.01
C GLY A 296 12.74 9.79 8.18
N ILE A 297 11.81 10.07 7.26
CA ILE A 297 11.76 11.32 6.52
C ILE A 297 10.61 12.19 7.04
N PRO A 298 10.82 13.51 7.25
CA PRO A 298 9.74 14.43 7.53
C PRO A 298 8.64 14.34 6.48
N LEU A 299 7.38 14.21 6.92
CA LEU A 299 6.21 14.09 6.07
C LEU A 299 5.29 15.29 6.26
N VAL A 300 4.89 15.92 5.15
CA VAL A 300 3.88 16.98 5.12
C VAL A 300 2.68 16.50 4.32
N CYS A 301 1.51 16.49 4.95
CA CYS A 301 0.27 16.00 4.38
C CYS A 301 -0.63 17.17 3.96
N SER A 302 -1.27 17.10 2.80
CA SER A 302 -2.47 17.88 2.50
C SER A 302 -3.59 17.51 3.48
N PRO A 303 -4.72 18.24 3.54
CA PRO A 303 -5.75 18.01 4.53
C PRO A 303 -6.18 16.56 4.61
N TRP A 304 -5.96 15.96 5.78
CA TRP A 304 -6.32 14.60 6.11
C TRP A 304 -6.52 14.49 7.62
N VAL A 305 -7.59 13.84 8.05
CA VAL A 305 -7.94 13.71 9.47
C VAL A 305 -7.75 12.27 9.89
N ASP A 306 -6.83 12.02 10.80
CA ASP A 306 -6.62 10.71 11.43
C ASP A 306 -7.69 10.47 12.52
N GLN A 307 -8.88 10.05 12.12
CA GLN A 307 -9.99 9.77 13.04
C GLN A 307 -9.76 8.54 13.91
N GLU A 308 -8.85 7.66 13.52
CA GLU A 308 -8.57 6.42 14.22
C GLU A 308 -7.39 6.55 15.21
N ASN A 309 -6.79 7.74 15.30
CA ASN A 309 -5.63 8.04 16.16
C ASN A 309 -4.47 7.06 15.96
N LEU A 310 -4.17 6.77 14.71
CA LEU A 310 -3.07 5.89 14.32
C LEU A 310 -1.72 6.56 14.56
N PHE A 311 -1.67 7.88 14.35
CA PHE A 311 -0.51 8.74 14.46
C PHE A 311 -0.82 9.99 15.29
N ARG A 312 0.18 10.85 15.47
CA ARG A 312 0.06 12.13 16.20
C ARG A 312 0.28 13.30 15.23
N PRO A 313 -0.79 13.90 14.66
CA PRO A 313 -0.65 15.08 13.80
C PRO A 313 0.09 16.22 14.52
N GLY A 314 1.05 16.84 13.84
CA GLY A 314 1.92 17.87 14.41
C GLY A 314 3.17 17.33 15.11
N GLU A 315 3.21 16.05 15.46
CA GLU A 315 4.36 15.38 16.08
C GLU A 315 5.02 14.37 15.14
N ASP A 316 4.25 13.45 14.57
CA ASP A 316 4.75 12.39 13.68
C ASP A 316 4.84 12.87 12.22
N TYR A 317 3.95 13.77 11.83
CA TYR A 317 3.87 14.44 10.53
C TYR A 317 3.14 15.76 10.66
N LEU A 318 3.29 16.64 9.66
CA LEU A 318 2.53 17.88 9.59
C LEU A 318 1.32 17.76 8.68
N VAL A 319 0.23 18.42 9.03
CA VAL A 319 -0.95 18.58 8.16
C VAL A 319 -1.10 20.05 7.85
N VAL A 320 -1.24 20.39 6.58
CA VAL A 320 -1.47 21.75 6.10
C VAL A 320 -2.89 21.90 5.55
N GLN A 321 -3.45 23.09 5.59
CA GLN A 321 -4.83 23.34 5.18
C GLN A 321 -4.95 23.78 3.72
N ASP A 322 -3.90 24.42 3.19
CA ASP A 322 -3.86 24.94 1.83
C ASP A 322 -2.43 24.98 1.25
N GLY A 323 -2.31 25.39 -0.01
CA GLY A 323 -1.02 25.50 -0.70
C GLY A 323 -0.10 26.60 -0.15
N VAL A 324 -0.65 27.62 0.52
CA VAL A 324 0.15 28.68 1.18
C VAL A 324 0.85 28.10 2.40
N GLU A 325 0.11 27.41 3.26
CA GLU A 325 0.68 26.74 4.42
C GLU A 325 1.67 25.64 4.01
N MET A 326 1.38 24.88 2.94
CA MET A 326 2.35 23.92 2.37
C MET A 326 3.67 24.61 2.01
N THR A 327 3.60 25.75 1.33
CA THR A 327 4.78 26.54 0.94
C THR A 327 5.57 27.02 2.16
N GLU A 328 4.90 27.45 3.20
CA GLU A 328 5.52 27.90 4.46
C GLU A 328 6.22 26.75 5.18
N GLN A 329 5.57 25.60 5.30
CA GLN A 329 6.14 24.40 5.94
C GLN A 329 7.36 23.88 5.18
N LEU A 330 7.32 23.85 3.84
CA LEU A 330 8.47 23.44 3.03
C LEU A 330 9.67 24.40 3.24
N ARG A 331 9.42 25.72 3.27
CA ARG A 331 10.44 26.74 3.55
C ARG A 331 11.01 26.57 4.96
N HIS A 332 10.17 26.34 5.95
CA HIS A 332 10.57 26.11 7.34
C HIS A 332 11.44 24.86 7.46
N LEU A 333 10.92 23.71 7.03
CA LEU A 333 11.62 22.44 7.12
C LEU A 333 12.94 22.42 6.34
N ARG A 334 13.05 23.15 5.23
CA ARG A 334 14.33 23.28 4.53
C ARG A 334 15.42 23.93 5.38
N ARG A 335 15.06 24.90 6.23
CA ARG A 335 16.00 25.68 7.05
C ARG A 335 16.25 25.10 8.43
N ASP A 336 15.24 24.50 9.03
CA ASP A 336 15.31 23.99 10.40
C ASP A 336 15.61 22.48 10.46
N GLY A 337 16.90 22.17 10.61
CA GLY A 337 17.37 20.78 10.75
C GLY A 337 16.89 20.10 12.02
N LYS A 338 16.65 20.85 13.11
CA LYS A 338 16.18 20.30 14.39
C LYS A 338 14.70 19.90 14.27
N ALA A 339 13.88 20.74 13.67
CA ALA A 339 12.46 20.41 13.41
C ALA A 339 12.33 19.18 12.53
N ARG A 340 13.13 19.07 11.46
CA ARG A 340 13.17 17.87 10.61
C ARG A 340 13.52 16.61 11.39
N TYR A 341 14.58 16.67 12.19
CA TYR A 341 15.04 15.53 12.97
C TYR A 341 13.94 15.06 13.93
N GLN A 342 13.35 15.98 14.69
CA GLN A 342 12.32 15.66 15.66
C GLN A 342 11.09 15.00 15.00
N LEU A 343 10.60 15.58 13.89
CA LEU A 343 9.46 15.06 13.16
C LEU A 343 9.74 13.64 12.61
N ALA A 344 10.92 13.44 12.04
CA ALA A 344 11.34 12.14 11.50
C ALA A 344 11.47 11.06 12.60
N GLU A 345 12.08 11.38 13.73
CA GLU A 345 12.22 10.45 14.85
C GLU A 345 10.90 10.07 15.47
N ASN A 346 10.00 11.03 15.67
CA ASN A 346 8.67 10.79 16.23
C ASN A 346 7.86 9.84 15.34
N GLY A 347 7.80 10.13 14.03
CA GLY A 347 7.09 9.28 13.09
C GLY A 347 7.67 7.87 12.99
N LEU A 348 9.01 7.75 12.97
CA LEU A 348 9.70 6.46 12.97
C LEU A 348 9.41 5.66 14.26
N GLN A 349 9.39 6.32 15.41
CA GLN A 349 9.06 5.68 16.68
C GLN A 349 7.63 5.12 16.66
N THR A 350 6.65 5.91 16.22
CA THR A 350 5.25 5.48 16.10
C THR A 350 5.10 4.27 15.17
N ILE A 351 5.81 4.25 14.03
CA ILE A 351 5.82 3.07 13.14
C ILE A 351 6.35 1.83 13.88
N ARG A 352 7.49 1.95 14.54
CA ARG A 352 8.12 0.81 15.22
C ARG A 352 7.28 0.24 16.35
N GLU A 353 6.58 1.10 17.06
CA GLU A 353 5.75 0.70 18.20
C GLU A 353 4.39 0.12 17.80
N ARG A 354 3.83 0.48 16.63
CA ARG A 354 2.42 0.22 16.34
C ARG A 354 2.11 -0.26 14.93
N HIS A 355 2.97 0.02 13.94
CA HIS A 355 2.60 -0.06 12.52
C HIS A 355 3.62 -0.79 11.66
N THR A 356 4.24 -1.85 12.19
CA THR A 356 5.07 -2.77 11.40
C THR A 356 4.25 -3.92 10.85
N CYS A 357 4.71 -4.56 9.78
CA CYS A 357 4.11 -5.78 9.26
C CYS A 357 4.06 -6.92 10.30
N ALA A 358 4.98 -6.94 11.29
CA ALA A 358 4.94 -7.88 12.40
C ALA A 358 3.68 -7.71 13.27
N HIS A 359 3.28 -6.46 13.56
CA HIS A 359 2.02 -6.19 14.28
C HIS A 359 0.80 -6.70 13.50
N ARG A 360 0.80 -6.56 12.17
CA ARG A 360 -0.31 -7.04 11.33
C ARG A 360 -0.32 -8.56 11.21
N ALA A 361 0.85 -9.20 11.11
CA ALA A 361 0.93 -10.66 11.13
C ALA A 361 0.39 -11.23 12.45
N GLN A 362 0.74 -10.64 13.58
CA GLN A 362 0.20 -11.00 14.89
C GLN A 362 -1.33 -10.82 14.95
N GLN A 363 -1.83 -9.65 14.53
CA GLN A 363 -3.26 -9.36 14.47
C GLN A 363 -4.02 -10.35 13.58
N LEU A 364 -3.45 -10.74 12.43
CA LEU A 364 -4.05 -11.74 11.55
C LEU A 364 -4.18 -13.10 12.25
N MET A 365 -3.16 -13.51 12.99
CA MET A 365 -3.21 -14.78 13.73
C MET A 365 -4.25 -14.75 14.85
N GLU A 366 -4.41 -13.63 15.54
CA GLU A 366 -5.45 -13.44 16.55
C GLU A 366 -6.86 -13.52 15.95
N ILE A 367 -7.09 -12.88 14.79
CA ILE A 367 -8.34 -12.97 14.03
C ILE A 367 -8.64 -14.43 13.63
N CYS A 368 -7.65 -15.15 13.12
CA CYS A 368 -7.83 -16.55 12.76
C CYS A 368 -8.15 -17.44 13.96
N GLN A 369 -7.56 -17.18 15.12
CA GLN A 369 -7.89 -17.90 16.36
C GLN A 369 -9.30 -17.59 16.83
N GLU A 370 -9.77 -16.32 16.71
CA GLU A 370 -11.14 -15.91 17.02
C GLU A 370 -12.15 -16.66 16.14
N ILE A 371 -11.87 -16.80 14.85
CA ILE A 371 -12.75 -17.50 13.90
C ILE A 371 -12.83 -19.01 14.21
N SER A 372 -11.74 -19.60 14.70
CA SER A 372 -11.64 -21.04 14.97
C SER A 372 -12.32 -21.47 16.27
N ARG A 373 -12.70 -20.53 17.11
CA ARG A 373 -13.46 -20.76 18.36
C ARG A 373 -14.96 -20.85 18.11
#